data_e663f13edddb66552a8fa8ec98a08523
#
_entry.id   e663f13edddb66552a8fa8ec98a08523
#
_cell.length_a   1.000
_cell.length_b   1.000
_cell.length_c   1.000
_cell.angle_alpha   90.00
_cell.angle_beta   90.00
_cell.angle_gamma   90.00
#
_symmetry.space_group_name_H-M   'P 1'
#
loop_
_entity.id
_entity.type
_entity.pdbx_description
1 polymer ?
#
loop_
_entity_poly.entity_id
_entity_poly.type
_entity_poly.pdbx_seq_one_letter_code
_entity_poly.pdbx_strand_id
1 'polypeptide(L)'
;VLHFIVGKRLAAGRLTVVDATNVQAESRAQLVRLAREHDVLPVAIVLDVPEHVCAERNAARADRAGLPRRVIQRHQRELRRSLGTLEREGFRTVHVLRGAREVEDVEVVRERRFNDLRHLTGPFDVVGDVHGCRAELETLLDRLGYALVRDAEGRAADAVHPEGRTAVFVGDLVDRGPDSPGVLRLVMGMVASGRALCVSGNHENKLGRHLDGRTVQHTHGLAETVEQLAKEDEAFRAGVATFIKGLVSHYVLDGGALVVCHAGLPEKYHGRTSGRVRSFALYGDTTGETDEFGLPVRYPWAEEYRGRAAVVYGHTPTPRAGWLNNTLCLDTGCTFGGKLTALRWPERELVDVPAERVWYEPTKPLAAEAPGGADGRP
;
A
#
# COMPACT_ATOMS: atom_id res chain seq x y z
N VAL A 1 16.43 -20.24 -21.05
CA VAL A 1 16.74 -18.87 -21.52
C VAL A 1 15.58 -17.93 -21.26
N LEU A 2 14.34 -18.20 -21.78
CA LEU A 2 13.17 -17.30 -21.65
C LEU A 2 12.89 -16.91 -20.18
N HIS A 3 12.71 -17.88 -19.28
CA HIS A 3 12.41 -17.63 -17.88
C HIS A 3 13.50 -16.83 -17.16
N PHE A 4 14.77 -17.04 -17.51
CA PHE A 4 15.88 -16.25 -16.97
C PHE A 4 15.79 -14.77 -17.40
N ILE A 5 15.53 -14.51 -18.69
CA ILE A 5 15.37 -13.14 -19.21
C ILE A 5 14.16 -12.46 -18.54
N VAL A 6 13.02 -13.16 -18.48
CA VAL A 6 11.81 -12.66 -17.82
C VAL A 6 12.09 -12.32 -16.35
N GLY A 7 12.73 -13.23 -15.60
CA GLY A 7 13.09 -13.00 -14.19
C GLY A 7 13.97 -11.78 -14.00
N LYS A 8 15.03 -11.59 -14.83
CA LYS A 8 15.88 -10.40 -14.76
C LYS A 8 15.13 -9.10 -15.05
N ARG A 9 14.20 -9.12 -16.02
CA ARG A 9 13.37 -7.94 -16.33
C ARG A 9 12.40 -7.62 -15.20
N LEU A 10 11.75 -8.64 -14.62
CA LEU A 10 10.83 -8.47 -13.48
C LEU A 10 11.58 -7.99 -12.23
N ALA A 11 12.78 -8.51 -11.95
CA ALA A 11 13.63 -8.02 -10.87
C ALA A 11 13.96 -6.53 -11.03
N ALA A 12 14.21 -6.09 -12.27
CA ALA A 12 14.47 -4.69 -12.60
C ALA A 12 13.19 -3.81 -12.69
N GLY A 13 12.01 -4.32 -12.28
CA GLY A 13 10.75 -3.58 -12.32
C GLY A 13 10.23 -3.26 -13.73
N ARG A 14 10.73 -3.96 -14.77
CA ARG A 14 10.38 -3.68 -16.17
C ARG A 14 9.11 -4.42 -16.59
N LEU A 15 8.18 -3.71 -17.22
CA LEU A 15 7.05 -4.33 -17.91
C LEU A 15 7.58 -5.39 -18.89
N THR A 16 7.05 -6.60 -18.79
CA THR A 16 7.51 -7.74 -19.59
C THR A 16 6.31 -8.44 -20.23
N VAL A 17 6.36 -8.57 -21.53
CA VAL A 17 5.39 -9.32 -22.32
C VAL A 17 6.05 -10.64 -22.76
N VAL A 18 5.34 -11.75 -22.58
CA VAL A 18 5.73 -13.07 -23.09
C VAL A 18 4.73 -13.46 -24.17
N ASP A 19 5.16 -13.31 -25.42
CA ASP A 19 4.38 -13.74 -26.60
C ASP A 19 4.73 -15.18 -26.91
N ALA A 20 3.77 -16.07 -26.68
CA ALA A 20 3.90 -17.50 -26.94
C ALA A 20 2.53 -18.16 -27.01
N THR A 21 2.47 -19.36 -27.58
CA THR A 21 1.22 -20.14 -27.71
C THR A 21 0.55 -20.41 -26.35
N ASN A 22 1.29 -20.77 -25.32
CA ASN A 22 0.88 -20.91 -23.90
C ASN A 22 -0.54 -21.47 -23.63
N VAL A 23 -1.03 -22.37 -24.49
CA VAL A 23 -2.40 -22.95 -24.35
C VAL A 23 -2.49 -24.00 -23.25
N GLN A 24 -1.35 -24.53 -22.79
CA GLN A 24 -1.28 -25.53 -21.72
C GLN A 24 -1.08 -24.88 -20.36
N ALA A 25 -1.81 -25.36 -19.34
CA ALA A 25 -1.75 -24.84 -17.98
C ALA A 25 -0.34 -24.96 -17.37
N GLU A 26 0.37 -26.04 -17.68
CA GLU A 26 1.73 -26.29 -17.18
C GLU A 26 2.74 -25.24 -17.65
N SER A 27 2.63 -24.80 -18.92
CA SER A 27 3.47 -23.74 -19.47
C SER A 27 3.19 -22.39 -18.81
N ARG A 28 1.92 -22.09 -18.54
CA ARG A 28 1.50 -20.86 -17.86
C ARG A 28 1.89 -20.85 -16.39
N ALA A 29 1.78 -22.00 -15.70
CA ALA A 29 2.10 -22.14 -14.29
C ALA A 29 3.52 -21.66 -13.96
N GLN A 30 4.49 -21.91 -14.85
CA GLN A 30 5.88 -21.45 -14.68
C GLN A 30 5.98 -19.92 -14.74
N LEU A 31 5.25 -19.26 -15.66
CA LEU A 31 5.24 -17.80 -15.79
C LEU A 31 4.51 -17.15 -14.62
N VAL A 32 3.41 -17.72 -14.16
CA VAL A 32 2.67 -17.25 -12.98
C VAL A 32 3.55 -17.38 -11.71
N ARG A 33 4.27 -18.49 -11.55
CA ARG A 33 5.19 -18.68 -10.43
C ARG A 33 6.28 -17.61 -10.45
N LEU A 34 6.90 -17.38 -11.61
CA LEU A 34 7.93 -16.36 -11.77
C LEU A 34 7.40 -14.95 -11.46
N ALA A 35 6.17 -14.63 -11.88
CA ALA A 35 5.52 -13.37 -11.53
C ALA A 35 5.34 -13.23 -9.99
N ARG A 36 4.92 -14.31 -9.31
CA ARG A 36 4.78 -14.34 -7.84
C ARG A 36 6.11 -14.20 -7.10
N GLU A 37 7.18 -14.83 -7.61
CA GLU A 37 8.54 -14.72 -7.04
C GLU A 37 9.03 -13.28 -7.05
N HIS A 38 8.61 -12.50 -8.04
CA HIS A 38 8.96 -11.09 -8.18
C HIS A 38 7.88 -10.10 -7.74
N ASP A 39 6.85 -10.57 -7.02
CA ASP A 39 5.76 -9.73 -6.50
C ASP A 39 5.05 -8.86 -7.56
N VAL A 40 4.91 -9.36 -8.78
CA VAL A 40 4.18 -8.73 -9.88
C VAL A 40 2.90 -9.48 -10.20
N LEU A 41 1.89 -8.75 -10.68
CA LEU A 41 0.59 -9.31 -11.01
C LEU A 41 0.57 -9.73 -12.48
N PRO A 42 0.45 -11.03 -12.81
CA PRO A 42 0.36 -11.48 -14.18
C PRO A 42 -1.00 -11.13 -14.78
N VAL A 43 -0.98 -10.68 -16.04
CA VAL A 43 -2.16 -10.42 -16.87
C VAL A 43 -2.12 -11.37 -18.05
N ALA A 44 -3.24 -11.98 -18.38
CA ALA A 44 -3.40 -12.77 -19.60
C ALA A 44 -4.15 -11.97 -20.67
N ILE A 45 -3.55 -11.86 -21.85
CA ILE A 45 -4.21 -11.38 -23.06
C ILE A 45 -4.36 -12.58 -23.98
N VAL A 46 -5.60 -13.00 -24.19
CA VAL A 46 -5.93 -14.20 -24.95
C VAL A 46 -6.46 -13.81 -26.31
N LEU A 47 -5.85 -14.34 -27.37
CA LEU A 47 -6.27 -14.12 -28.75
C LEU A 47 -7.08 -15.34 -29.21
N ASP A 48 -8.41 -15.30 -29.07
CA ASP A 48 -9.33 -16.36 -29.54
C ASP A 48 -9.75 -16.07 -30.99
N VAL A 49 -8.82 -16.34 -31.91
CA VAL A 49 -8.99 -16.13 -33.36
C VAL A 49 -9.52 -17.40 -34.01
N PRO A 50 -10.49 -17.33 -34.94
CA PRO A 50 -11.06 -18.51 -35.64
C PRO A 50 -9.98 -19.36 -36.33
N GLU A 51 -10.23 -20.69 -36.39
CA GLU A 51 -9.28 -21.68 -36.94
C GLU A 51 -8.83 -21.34 -38.36
N HIS A 52 -9.79 -20.95 -39.23
CA HIS A 52 -9.50 -20.67 -40.64
C HIS A 52 -8.51 -19.47 -40.75
N VAL A 53 -8.70 -18.41 -39.95
CA VAL A 53 -7.81 -17.25 -39.95
C VAL A 53 -6.40 -17.65 -39.46
N CYS A 54 -6.33 -18.47 -38.41
CA CYS A 54 -5.04 -19.00 -37.93
C CYS A 54 -4.35 -19.86 -38.99
N ALA A 55 -5.09 -20.69 -39.74
CA ALA A 55 -4.55 -21.52 -40.79
C ALA A 55 -4.06 -20.69 -41.98
N GLU A 56 -4.80 -19.68 -42.41
CA GLU A 56 -4.39 -18.73 -43.47
C GLU A 56 -3.15 -17.97 -43.10
N ARG A 57 -3.13 -17.40 -41.89
CA ARG A 57 -1.93 -16.68 -41.38
C ARG A 57 -0.70 -17.59 -41.24
N ASN A 58 -0.91 -18.86 -40.85
CA ASN A 58 0.17 -19.84 -40.76
C ASN A 58 0.69 -20.24 -42.17
N ALA A 59 -0.17 -20.37 -43.15
CA ALA A 59 0.22 -20.69 -44.53
C ALA A 59 1.02 -19.53 -45.18
N ALA A 60 0.70 -18.29 -44.83
CA ALA A 60 1.40 -17.11 -45.33
C ALA A 60 2.77 -16.85 -44.70
N ARG A 61 3.15 -17.60 -43.66
CA ARG A 61 4.46 -17.45 -42.98
C ARG A 61 5.56 -18.17 -43.75
N ALA A 62 6.60 -17.41 -44.13
CA ALA A 62 7.76 -17.96 -44.85
C ALA A 62 8.66 -18.85 -43.95
N ASP A 63 8.73 -18.56 -42.64
CA ASP A 63 9.62 -19.21 -41.68
C ASP A 63 9.05 -20.49 -41.04
N ARG A 64 7.73 -20.70 -41.12
CA ARG A 64 7.04 -21.84 -40.49
C ARG A 64 5.91 -22.39 -41.38
N ALA A 65 6.02 -22.24 -42.67
CA ALA A 65 5.08 -22.84 -43.64
C ALA A 65 5.03 -24.36 -43.39
N GLY A 66 3.92 -24.84 -42.79
CA GLY A 66 3.73 -26.29 -42.62
C GLY A 66 3.29 -26.78 -41.25
N LEU A 67 2.86 -25.92 -40.29
CA LEU A 67 2.17 -26.43 -39.11
C LEU A 67 0.90 -27.18 -39.59
N PRO A 68 0.77 -28.50 -39.35
CA PRO A 68 -0.41 -29.23 -39.76
C PRO A 68 -1.68 -28.64 -39.13
N ARG A 69 -2.77 -28.54 -39.90
CA ARG A 69 -4.06 -27.99 -39.43
C ARG A 69 -4.54 -28.64 -38.13
N ARG A 70 -4.28 -29.96 -37.95
CA ARG A 70 -4.58 -30.68 -36.69
C ARG A 70 -3.93 -30.05 -35.44
N VAL A 71 -2.78 -29.40 -35.57
CA VAL A 71 -2.08 -28.73 -34.45
C VAL A 71 -2.83 -27.46 -34.08
N ILE A 72 -3.24 -26.66 -35.06
CA ILE A 72 -4.05 -25.46 -34.85
C ILE A 72 -5.35 -25.80 -34.16
N GLN A 73 -6.04 -26.84 -34.63
CA GLN A 73 -7.30 -27.34 -34.02
C GLN A 73 -7.10 -27.82 -32.58
N ARG A 74 -6.00 -28.50 -32.29
CA ARG A 74 -5.69 -28.92 -30.93
C ARG A 74 -5.47 -27.70 -30.03
N HIS A 75 -4.65 -26.74 -30.45
CA HIS A 75 -4.40 -25.51 -29.68
C HIS A 75 -5.68 -24.73 -29.40
N GLN A 76 -6.58 -24.65 -30.36
CA GLN A 76 -7.85 -23.97 -30.20
C GLN A 76 -8.77 -24.65 -29.18
N ARG A 77 -8.82 -26.01 -29.21
CA ARG A 77 -9.57 -26.77 -28.20
C ARG A 77 -8.99 -26.61 -26.79
N GLU A 78 -7.67 -26.67 -26.67
CA GLU A 78 -6.96 -26.45 -25.39
C GLU A 78 -7.21 -25.03 -24.87
N LEU A 79 -7.11 -24.02 -25.73
CA LEU A 79 -7.41 -22.64 -25.40
C LEU A 79 -8.82 -22.48 -24.80
N ARG A 80 -9.84 -22.95 -25.52
CA ARG A 80 -11.25 -22.83 -25.11
C ARG A 80 -11.53 -23.53 -23.78
N ARG A 81 -10.89 -24.69 -23.53
CA ARG A 81 -10.97 -25.40 -22.24
C ARG A 81 -10.36 -24.61 -21.09
N SER A 82 -9.31 -23.82 -21.35
CA SER A 82 -8.58 -23.12 -20.32
C SER A 82 -9.15 -21.73 -20.02
N LEU A 83 -10.01 -21.14 -20.86
CA LEU A 83 -10.54 -19.78 -20.63
C LEU A 83 -11.18 -19.60 -19.25
N GLY A 84 -11.93 -20.60 -18.76
CA GLY A 84 -12.59 -20.55 -17.46
C GLY A 84 -11.68 -20.85 -16.26
N THR A 85 -10.39 -21.16 -16.48
CA THR A 85 -9.46 -21.53 -15.40
C THR A 85 -8.34 -20.50 -15.17
N LEU A 86 -8.11 -19.57 -16.08
CA LEU A 86 -6.97 -18.65 -16.06
C LEU A 86 -6.87 -17.84 -14.75
N GLU A 87 -7.98 -17.33 -14.24
CA GLU A 87 -7.98 -16.62 -12.96
C GLU A 87 -7.60 -17.53 -11.79
N ARG A 88 -8.08 -18.79 -11.80
CA ARG A 88 -7.73 -19.80 -10.78
C ARG A 88 -6.28 -20.24 -10.89
N GLU A 89 -5.69 -20.18 -12.08
CA GLU A 89 -4.26 -20.43 -12.30
C GLU A 89 -3.39 -19.31 -11.70
N GLY A 90 -3.99 -18.14 -11.46
CA GLY A 90 -3.35 -17.02 -10.76
C GLY A 90 -3.12 -15.78 -11.60
N PHE A 91 -3.71 -15.69 -12.79
CA PHE A 91 -3.75 -14.42 -13.52
C PHE A 91 -4.69 -13.44 -12.83
N ARG A 92 -4.20 -12.22 -12.58
CA ARG A 92 -4.98 -11.19 -11.89
C ARG A 92 -6.10 -10.61 -12.75
N THR A 93 -5.83 -10.51 -14.06
CA THR A 93 -6.76 -9.98 -15.06
C THR A 93 -6.64 -10.82 -16.32
N VAL A 94 -7.77 -11.11 -16.95
CA VAL A 94 -7.83 -11.89 -18.19
C VAL A 94 -8.61 -11.07 -19.22
N HIS A 95 -7.94 -10.71 -20.31
CA HIS A 95 -8.57 -10.08 -21.48
C HIS A 95 -8.68 -11.09 -22.59
N VAL A 96 -9.88 -11.31 -23.11
CA VAL A 96 -10.12 -12.24 -24.21
C VAL A 96 -10.57 -11.46 -25.44
N LEU A 97 -9.74 -11.44 -26.48
CA LEU A 97 -10.01 -10.80 -27.76
C LEU A 97 -10.54 -11.85 -28.74
N ARG A 98 -11.78 -11.70 -29.17
CA ARG A 98 -12.47 -12.65 -30.03
C ARG A 98 -12.47 -12.23 -31.48
N GLY A 99 -11.95 -13.12 -32.32
CA GLY A 99 -11.88 -12.88 -33.76
C GLY A 99 -10.71 -11.94 -34.17
N ALA A 100 -10.54 -11.82 -35.50
CA ALA A 100 -9.45 -11.00 -36.04
C ALA A 100 -9.67 -9.51 -35.81
N ARG A 101 -10.93 -9.05 -35.90
CA ARG A 101 -11.27 -7.63 -35.77
C ARG A 101 -10.98 -7.07 -34.38
N GLU A 102 -11.41 -7.75 -33.30
CA GLU A 102 -11.08 -7.29 -31.95
C GLU A 102 -9.57 -7.23 -31.71
N VAL A 103 -8.80 -8.18 -32.30
CA VAL A 103 -7.33 -8.19 -32.17
C VAL A 103 -6.68 -7.04 -32.95
N GLU A 104 -7.25 -6.62 -34.07
CA GLU A 104 -6.74 -5.53 -34.90
C GLU A 104 -7.11 -4.16 -34.33
N ASP A 105 -8.30 -4.04 -33.74
CA ASP A 105 -8.84 -2.78 -33.24
C ASP A 105 -8.46 -2.50 -31.77
N VAL A 106 -7.83 -3.47 -31.05
CA VAL A 106 -7.52 -3.32 -29.62
C VAL A 106 -6.47 -2.24 -29.39
N GLU A 107 -6.78 -1.33 -28.47
CA GLU A 107 -5.83 -0.35 -27.97
C GLU A 107 -5.27 -0.78 -26.62
N VAL A 108 -3.93 -0.73 -26.48
CA VAL A 108 -3.24 -1.03 -25.23
C VAL A 108 -3.02 0.26 -24.46
N VAL A 109 -3.88 0.53 -23.48
CA VAL A 109 -3.76 1.67 -22.58
C VAL A 109 -2.91 1.28 -21.37
N ARG A 110 -1.91 2.11 -21.06
CA ARG A 110 -1.07 1.92 -19.87
C ARG A 110 -1.51 2.87 -18.79
N GLU A 111 -2.04 2.31 -17.71
CA GLU A 111 -2.40 3.06 -16.52
C GLU A 111 -1.32 2.93 -15.45
N ARG A 112 -1.12 4.02 -14.70
CA ARG A 112 -0.30 3.96 -13.49
C ARG A 112 -1.03 3.14 -12.44
N ARG A 113 -0.27 2.43 -11.61
CA ARG A 113 -0.87 1.75 -10.45
C ARG A 113 -1.40 2.78 -9.47
N PHE A 114 -2.44 2.42 -8.74
CA PHE A 114 -3.09 3.28 -7.74
C PHE A 114 -2.16 3.77 -6.63
N ASN A 115 -1.02 3.10 -6.40
CA ASN A 115 0.02 3.47 -5.45
C ASN A 115 1.23 4.17 -6.09
N ASP A 116 1.27 4.31 -7.42
CA ASP A 116 2.33 5.01 -8.16
C ASP A 116 1.92 6.45 -8.44
N LEU A 117 2.17 7.30 -7.47
CA LEU A 117 1.88 8.74 -7.51
C LEU A 117 3.15 9.58 -7.69
N ARG A 118 4.15 9.07 -8.43
CA ARG A 118 5.41 9.78 -8.70
C ARG A 118 5.22 11.14 -9.37
N HIS A 119 4.08 11.38 -10.00
CA HIS A 119 3.76 12.67 -10.60
C HIS A 119 3.40 13.76 -9.59
N LEU A 120 3.05 13.38 -8.36
CA LEU A 120 2.87 14.31 -7.26
C LEU A 120 4.24 14.60 -6.65
N THR A 121 4.70 15.82 -6.79
CA THR A 121 6.05 16.25 -6.36
C THR A 121 6.05 17.00 -5.03
N GLY A 122 4.87 17.12 -4.40
CA GLY A 122 4.73 17.82 -3.13
C GLY A 122 4.62 19.35 -3.27
N PRO A 123 4.90 20.12 -2.23
CA PRO A 123 5.44 19.65 -0.94
C PRO A 123 4.46 18.80 -0.11
N PHE A 124 5.01 17.92 0.73
CA PHE A 124 4.24 17.02 1.58
C PHE A 124 4.51 17.23 3.06
N ASP A 125 3.51 16.95 3.92
CA ASP A 125 3.68 16.79 5.36
C ASP A 125 3.26 15.36 5.73
N VAL A 126 4.24 14.49 6.04
CA VAL A 126 3.97 13.08 6.38
C VAL A 126 3.72 12.96 7.87
N VAL A 127 2.54 12.52 8.26
CA VAL A 127 2.08 12.45 9.66
C VAL A 127 2.18 11.02 10.18
N GLY A 128 2.79 10.84 11.34
CA GLY A 128 2.92 9.55 12.04
C GLY A 128 1.60 9.01 12.60
N ASP A 129 1.71 7.94 13.40
CA ASP A 129 0.57 7.20 13.97
C ASP A 129 -0.25 8.08 14.91
N VAL A 130 -1.55 8.24 14.62
CA VAL A 130 -2.44 9.17 15.33
C VAL A 130 -3.20 8.48 16.47
N HIS A 131 -3.66 7.26 16.24
CA HIS A 131 -4.37 6.44 17.24
C HIS A 131 -5.46 7.19 18.00
N GLY A 132 -6.39 7.85 17.32
CA GLY A 132 -7.50 8.55 17.96
C GLY A 132 -7.11 9.79 18.78
N CYS A 133 -5.86 10.24 18.76
CA CYS A 133 -5.37 11.45 19.41
C CYS A 133 -5.73 12.69 18.58
N ARG A 134 -7.04 13.03 18.55
CA ARG A 134 -7.58 14.10 17.69
C ARG A 134 -7.04 15.48 18.08
N ALA A 135 -6.95 15.80 19.35
CA ALA A 135 -6.50 17.12 19.82
C ALA A 135 -5.05 17.38 19.42
N GLU A 136 -4.21 16.37 19.56
CA GLU A 136 -2.81 16.42 19.14
C GLU A 136 -2.71 16.55 17.62
N LEU A 137 -3.57 15.86 16.85
CA LEU A 137 -3.60 15.99 15.39
C LEU A 137 -4.03 17.39 14.95
N GLU A 138 -5.09 17.95 15.52
CA GLU A 138 -5.52 19.33 15.22
C GLU A 138 -4.39 20.33 15.55
N THR A 139 -3.73 20.17 16.68
CA THR A 139 -2.58 21.02 17.09
C THR A 139 -1.37 20.84 16.16
N LEU A 140 -1.08 19.62 15.72
CA LEU A 140 0.01 19.36 14.78
C LEU A 140 -0.27 20.00 13.42
N LEU A 141 -1.49 19.86 12.90
CA LEU A 141 -1.90 20.48 11.65
C LEU A 141 -1.80 22.01 11.72
N ASP A 142 -2.22 22.62 12.83
CA ASP A 142 -2.05 24.07 13.06
C ASP A 142 -0.56 24.48 13.04
N ARG A 143 0.32 23.75 13.73
CA ARG A 143 1.78 23.98 13.70
C ARG A 143 2.38 23.83 12.31
N LEU A 144 1.85 22.93 11.51
CA LEU A 144 2.25 22.74 10.12
C LEU A 144 1.71 23.84 9.19
N GLY A 145 0.78 24.68 9.67
CA GLY A 145 0.19 25.78 8.91
C GLY A 145 -1.14 25.47 8.23
N TYR A 146 -1.78 24.34 8.56
CA TYR A 146 -3.12 24.03 8.04
C TYR A 146 -4.20 24.79 8.81
N ALA A 147 -5.15 25.36 8.09
CA ALA A 147 -6.38 25.90 8.64
C ALA A 147 -7.46 24.82 8.68
N LEU A 148 -7.98 24.53 9.87
CA LEU A 148 -9.05 23.55 10.05
C LEU A 148 -10.37 24.08 9.47
N VAL A 149 -11.08 23.22 8.74
CA VAL A 149 -12.44 23.44 8.26
C VAL A 149 -13.38 22.64 9.14
N ARG A 150 -14.38 23.32 9.71
CA ARG A 150 -15.33 22.70 10.64
C ARG A 150 -16.68 22.49 9.96
N ASP A 151 -17.36 21.39 10.33
CA ASP A 151 -18.74 21.12 9.90
C ASP A 151 -19.77 22.01 10.65
N ALA A 152 -21.04 21.79 10.38
CA ALA A 152 -22.13 22.55 10.99
C ALA A 152 -22.22 22.37 12.52
N GLU A 153 -21.73 21.27 13.04
CA GLU A 153 -21.64 20.94 14.46
C GLU A 153 -20.34 21.44 15.12
N GLY A 154 -19.49 22.15 14.37
CA GLY A 154 -18.24 22.72 14.84
C GLY A 154 -17.07 21.70 14.94
N ARG A 155 -17.25 20.47 14.44
CA ARG A 155 -16.21 19.42 14.46
C ARG A 155 -15.26 19.63 13.30
N ALA A 156 -13.96 19.37 13.51
CA ALA A 156 -12.98 19.39 12.42
C ALA A 156 -13.31 18.30 11.38
N ALA A 157 -13.55 18.71 10.14
CA ALA A 157 -13.98 17.83 9.04
C ALA A 157 -13.05 17.89 7.83
N ASP A 158 -12.15 18.88 7.75
CA ASP A 158 -11.14 19.02 6.70
C ASP A 158 -10.04 19.98 7.19
N ALA A 159 -8.92 20.07 6.47
CA ALA A 159 -7.88 21.04 6.73
C ALA A 159 -7.21 21.49 5.42
N VAL A 160 -6.86 22.77 5.35
CA VAL A 160 -6.32 23.39 4.12
C VAL A 160 -5.00 24.07 4.43
N HIS A 161 -3.95 23.72 3.70
CA HIS A 161 -2.69 24.46 3.76
C HIS A 161 -2.71 25.60 2.74
N PRO A 162 -2.42 26.87 3.13
CA PRO A 162 -2.51 28.03 2.23
C PRO A 162 -1.53 27.94 1.04
N GLU A 163 -0.39 27.27 1.22
CA GLU A 163 0.60 27.04 0.16
C GLU A 163 0.37 25.74 -0.62
N GLY A 164 -0.75 25.04 -0.41
CA GLY A 164 -1.10 23.84 -1.15
C GLY A 164 -0.27 22.59 -0.79
N ARG A 165 0.32 22.55 0.43
CA ARG A 165 0.97 21.31 0.90
C ARG A 165 -0.05 20.19 1.07
N THR A 166 0.35 18.97 0.79
CA THR A 166 -0.51 17.77 0.91
C THR A 166 -0.08 16.96 2.12
N ALA A 167 -1.01 16.67 3.02
CA ALA A 167 -0.75 15.78 4.14
C ALA A 167 -0.71 14.31 3.67
N VAL A 168 0.16 13.48 4.27
CA VAL A 168 0.23 12.04 3.98
C VAL A 168 0.28 11.28 5.30
N PHE A 169 -0.77 10.53 5.62
CA PHE A 169 -0.87 9.76 6.87
C PHE A 169 -0.27 8.37 6.69
N VAL A 170 0.57 7.94 7.65
CA VAL A 170 1.21 6.61 7.61
C VAL A 170 0.28 5.47 8.08
N GLY A 171 -0.99 5.75 8.38
CA GLY A 171 -1.96 4.80 8.94
C GLY A 171 -2.04 4.87 10.46
N ASP A 172 -2.66 3.84 11.05
CA ASP A 172 -2.97 3.74 12.48
C ASP A 172 -3.65 5.03 13.02
N LEU A 173 -4.74 5.40 12.33
CA LEU A 173 -5.57 6.55 12.70
C LEU A 173 -6.45 6.26 13.92
N VAL A 174 -6.79 4.98 14.13
CA VAL A 174 -7.79 4.51 15.09
C VAL A 174 -7.17 3.69 16.22
N ASP A 175 -8.00 3.37 17.18
CA ASP A 175 -7.71 2.57 18.38
C ASP A 175 -6.86 3.31 19.43
N ARG A 176 -6.99 2.87 20.69
CA ARG A 176 -6.23 3.33 21.86
C ARG A 176 -6.59 4.74 22.36
N GLY A 177 -6.70 5.70 21.47
CA GLY A 177 -6.93 7.09 21.83
C GLY A 177 -8.40 7.45 22.06
N PRO A 178 -8.64 8.69 22.50
CA PRO A 178 -9.95 9.11 23.02
C PRO A 178 -11.01 9.36 21.96
N ASP A 179 -10.62 9.62 20.69
CA ASP A 179 -11.56 10.07 19.65
C ASP A 179 -11.19 9.59 18.24
N SER A 180 -11.30 8.27 18.02
CA SER A 180 -11.13 7.68 16.68
C SER A 180 -12.12 8.22 15.63
N PRO A 181 -13.43 8.45 15.93
CA PRO A 181 -14.35 9.05 14.98
C PRO A 181 -13.95 10.46 14.56
N GLY A 182 -13.46 11.29 15.48
CA GLY A 182 -13.02 12.65 15.18
C GLY A 182 -11.80 12.67 14.26
N VAL A 183 -10.80 11.80 14.51
CA VAL A 183 -9.65 11.62 13.61
C VAL A 183 -10.11 11.15 12.23
N LEU A 184 -10.98 10.14 12.17
CA LEU A 184 -11.50 9.61 10.91
C LEU A 184 -12.26 10.69 10.12
N ARG A 185 -13.11 11.50 10.78
CA ARG A 185 -13.86 12.58 10.14
C ARG A 185 -12.93 13.59 9.46
N LEU A 186 -11.91 14.03 10.16
CA LEU A 186 -10.93 14.99 9.67
C LEU A 186 -10.12 14.41 8.50
N VAL A 187 -9.53 13.23 8.69
CA VAL A 187 -8.67 12.60 7.66
C VAL A 187 -9.47 12.19 6.42
N MET A 188 -10.68 11.63 6.60
CA MET A 188 -11.57 11.30 5.49
C MET A 188 -11.95 12.53 4.67
N GLY A 189 -12.23 13.65 5.33
CA GLY A 189 -12.53 14.91 4.66
C GLY A 189 -11.34 15.44 3.87
N MET A 190 -10.16 15.45 4.46
CA MET A 190 -8.92 15.85 3.78
C MET A 190 -8.61 14.95 2.56
N VAL A 191 -8.83 13.64 2.67
CA VAL A 191 -8.62 12.70 1.56
C VAL A 191 -9.68 12.90 0.46
N ALA A 192 -10.93 13.05 0.83
CA ALA A 192 -12.03 13.28 -0.12
C ALA A 192 -11.88 14.59 -0.90
N SER A 193 -11.34 15.63 -0.28
CA SER A 193 -11.05 16.92 -0.91
C SER A 193 -9.73 16.95 -1.69
N GLY A 194 -8.96 15.84 -1.70
CA GLY A 194 -7.66 15.75 -2.38
C GLY A 194 -6.52 16.48 -1.67
N ARG A 195 -6.70 16.86 -0.40
CA ARG A 195 -5.72 17.58 0.42
C ARG A 195 -4.83 16.65 1.24
N ALA A 196 -5.21 15.38 1.32
CA ALA A 196 -4.41 14.36 1.96
C ALA A 196 -4.40 13.04 1.21
N LEU A 197 -3.38 12.25 1.49
CA LEU A 197 -3.26 10.83 1.18
C LEU A 197 -3.18 10.05 2.50
N CYS A 198 -3.64 8.81 2.49
CA CYS A 198 -3.55 7.94 3.66
C CYS A 198 -3.21 6.51 3.23
N VAL A 199 -2.21 5.90 3.85
CA VAL A 199 -1.98 4.46 3.72
C VAL A 199 -2.71 3.70 4.82
N SER A 200 -2.95 2.41 4.60
CA SER A 200 -3.57 1.55 5.60
C SER A 200 -2.57 1.17 6.69
N GLY A 201 -2.91 1.38 7.94
CA GLY A 201 -2.26 0.73 9.06
C GLY A 201 -2.86 -0.64 9.36
N ASN A 202 -2.25 -1.36 10.29
CA ASN A 202 -2.78 -2.65 10.75
C ASN A 202 -4.06 -2.47 11.58
N HIS A 203 -4.25 -1.34 12.25
CA HIS A 203 -5.44 -1.00 13.01
C HIS A 203 -6.64 -0.77 12.09
N GLU A 204 -6.50 0.02 11.01
CA GLU A 204 -7.54 0.15 9.97
C GLU A 204 -7.87 -1.19 9.33
N ASN A 205 -6.86 -2.03 9.03
CA ASN A 205 -7.09 -3.34 8.44
C ASN A 205 -7.91 -4.24 9.38
N LYS A 206 -7.69 -4.16 10.68
CA LYS A 206 -8.43 -4.91 11.71
C LYS A 206 -9.86 -4.38 11.87
N LEU A 207 -10.03 -3.04 11.95
CA LEU A 207 -11.33 -2.39 12.00
C LEU A 207 -12.16 -2.69 10.74
N GLY A 208 -11.56 -2.62 9.54
CA GLY A 208 -12.24 -2.95 8.29
C GLY A 208 -12.75 -4.38 8.24
N ARG A 209 -11.99 -5.35 8.77
CA ARG A 209 -12.47 -6.74 8.91
C ARG A 209 -13.65 -6.87 9.88
N HIS A 210 -13.64 -6.11 10.98
CA HIS A 210 -14.75 -6.05 11.91
C HIS A 210 -16.01 -5.48 11.25
N LEU A 211 -15.88 -4.34 10.55
CA LEU A 211 -16.99 -3.71 9.82
C LEU A 211 -17.54 -4.58 8.67
N ASP A 212 -16.73 -5.47 8.11
CA ASP A 212 -17.16 -6.49 7.14
C ASP A 212 -17.85 -7.71 7.80
N GLY A 213 -18.11 -7.68 9.11
CA GLY A 213 -18.76 -8.75 9.85
C GLY A 213 -17.87 -9.98 10.10
N ARG A 214 -16.56 -9.87 9.93
CA ARG A 214 -15.62 -10.97 10.22
C ARG A 214 -15.33 -11.01 11.72
N THR A 215 -15.16 -12.22 12.26
CA THR A 215 -14.70 -12.40 13.63
C THR A 215 -13.27 -11.88 13.77
N VAL A 216 -13.07 -10.89 14.65
CA VAL A 216 -11.77 -10.34 15.04
C VAL A 216 -11.69 -10.21 16.55
N GLN A 217 -10.49 -10.36 17.12
CA GLN A 217 -10.28 -10.11 18.54
C GLN A 217 -10.30 -8.61 18.82
N HIS A 218 -11.09 -8.17 19.79
CA HIS A 218 -11.18 -6.78 20.22
C HIS A 218 -10.05 -6.44 21.21
N THR A 219 -8.82 -6.48 20.72
CA THR A 219 -7.59 -6.16 21.48
C THR A 219 -6.91 -4.92 20.90
N HIS A 220 -5.99 -4.33 21.66
CA HIS A 220 -5.17 -3.19 21.27
C HIS A 220 -5.97 -1.93 20.91
N GLY A 221 -7.06 -1.67 21.65
CA GLY A 221 -7.87 -0.46 21.47
C GLY A 221 -9.04 -0.58 20.49
N LEU A 222 -9.25 -1.72 19.83
CA LEU A 222 -10.36 -1.89 18.89
C LEU A 222 -11.74 -1.87 19.61
N ALA A 223 -11.84 -2.39 20.85
CA ALA A 223 -13.10 -2.36 21.60
C ALA A 223 -13.60 -0.91 21.77
N GLU A 224 -12.71 -0.04 22.19
CA GLU A 224 -12.98 1.38 22.42
C GLU A 224 -13.38 2.10 21.10
N THR A 225 -12.69 1.82 20.00
CA THR A 225 -13.05 2.35 18.69
C THR A 225 -14.44 1.89 18.25
N VAL A 226 -14.78 0.61 18.44
CA VAL A 226 -16.12 0.09 18.10
C VAL A 226 -17.20 0.77 18.94
N GLU A 227 -16.98 0.97 20.25
CA GLU A 227 -17.89 1.70 21.14
C GLU A 227 -18.04 3.19 20.74
N GLN A 228 -16.95 3.83 20.33
CA GLN A 228 -16.97 5.20 19.84
C GLN A 228 -17.79 5.30 18.52
N LEU A 229 -17.53 4.40 17.56
CA LEU A 229 -18.24 4.36 16.30
C LEU A 229 -19.73 4.00 16.43
N ALA A 230 -20.10 3.21 17.46
CA ALA A 230 -21.49 2.88 17.71
C ALA A 230 -22.35 4.11 18.08
N LYS A 231 -21.74 5.22 18.50
CA LYS A 231 -22.41 6.49 18.81
C LYS A 231 -22.61 7.37 17.57
N GLU A 232 -21.94 7.05 16.47
CA GLU A 232 -22.05 7.75 15.20
C GLU A 232 -23.21 7.20 14.37
N ASP A 233 -23.71 7.99 13.44
CA ASP A 233 -24.78 7.59 12.53
C ASP A 233 -24.33 6.50 11.53
N GLU A 234 -25.31 5.86 10.89
CA GLU A 234 -25.05 4.77 9.94
C GLU A 234 -24.30 5.25 8.70
N ALA A 235 -24.57 6.47 8.23
CA ALA A 235 -23.93 7.03 7.05
C ALA A 235 -22.43 7.24 7.29
N PHE A 236 -22.06 7.77 8.46
CA PHE A 236 -20.65 7.92 8.84
C PHE A 236 -19.94 6.56 8.95
N ARG A 237 -20.56 5.57 9.63
CA ARG A 237 -19.98 4.21 9.73
C ARG A 237 -19.78 3.55 8.36
N ALA A 238 -20.75 3.69 7.45
CA ALA A 238 -20.63 3.20 6.08
C ALA A 238 -19.53 3.93 5.30
N GLY A 239 -19.37 5.24 5.53
CA GLY A 239 -18.28 6.05 5.00
C GLY A 239 -16.93 5.56 5.48
N VAL A 240 -16.76 5.28 6.77
CA VAL A 240 -15.55 4.71 7.36
C VAL A 240 -15.20 3.36 6.73
N ALA A 241 -16.18 2.47 6.58
CA ALA A 241 -15.96 1.17 5.95
C ALA A 241 -15.48 1.32 4.49
N THR A 242 -16.07 2.26 3.74
CA THR A 242 -15.70 2.56 2.36
C THR A 242 -14.30 3.15 2.28
N PHE A 243 -13.97 4.11 3.15
CA PHE A 243 -12.66 4.73 3.25
C PHE A 243 -11.57 3.69 3.51
N ILE A 244 -11.74 2.83 4.53
CA ILE A 244 -10.77 1.79 4.88
C ILE A 244 -10.54 0.80 3.73
N LYS A 245 -11.59 0.42 2.99
CA LYS A 245 -11.49 -0.44 1.81
C LYS A 245 -10.69 0.20 0.67
N GLY A 246 -10.73 1.52 0.56
CA GLY A 246 -9.98 2.30 -0.42
C GLY A 246 -8.51 2.50 -0.09
N LEU A 247 -8.08 2.29 1.16
CA LEU A 247 -6.71 2.52 1.59
C LEU A 247 -5.72 1.56 0.91
N VAL A 248 -4.60 2.10 0.51
CA VAL A 248 -3.50 1.37 -0.13
C VAL A 248 -2.42 1.01 0.90
N SER A 249 -1.53 0.08 0.55
CA SER A 249 -0.45 -0.34 1.44
C SER A 249 0.74 0.65 1.49
N HIS A 250 0.96 1.40 0.43
CA HIS A 250 2.02 2.40 0.33
C HIS A 250 1.82 3.29 -0.89
N TYR A 251 2.44 4.45 -0.86
CA TYR A 251 2.57 5.35 -2.01
C TYR A 251 4.04 5.52 -2.41
N VAL A 252 4.28 5.69 -3.71
CA VAL A 252 5.56 6.16 -4.26
C VAL A 252 5.32 7.54 -4.84
N LEU A 253 5.98 8.55 -4.29
CA LEU A 253 5.77 9.97 -4.50
C LEU A 253 7.05 10.63 -5.03
N ASP A 254 6.98 11.91 -5.40
CA ASP A 254 8.09 12.80 -5.74
C ASP A 254 9.10 12.16 -6.70
N GLY A 255 8.67 11.87 -7.92
CA GLY A 255 9.54 11.23 -8.91
C GLY A 255 10.06 9.84 -8.51
N GLY A 256 9.68 9.33 -7.35
CA GLY A 256 10.19 8.11 -6.71
C GLY A 256 11.19 8.38 -5.60
N ALA A 257 11.37 9.63 -5.20
CA ALA A 257 12.27 10.03 -4.11
C ALA A 257 11.68 9.76 -2.72
N LEU A 258 10.34 9.69 -2.60
CA LEU A 258 9.63 9.45 -1.35
C LEU A 258 8.73 8.21 -1.45
N VAL A 259 8.80 7.34 -0.45
CA VAL A 259 7.89 6.21 -0.24
C VAL A 259 7.27 6.36 1.14
N VAL A 260 5.93 6.31 1.21
CA VAL A 260 5.19 6.33 2.47
C VAL A 260 4.43 5.02 2.63
N CYS A 261 4.60 4.37 3.78
CA CYS A 261 3.97 3.10 4.14
C CYS A 261 3.77 3.04 5.65
N HIS A 262 3.07 1.99 6.14
CA HIS A 262 2.83 1.92 7.58
C HIS A 262 3.99 1.31 8.38
N ALA A 263 4.41 0.07 8.08
CA ALA A 263 5.41 -0.64 8.90
C ALA A 263 6.80 -0.76 8.25
N GLY A 264 7.03 0.03 7.19
CA GLY A 264 8.28 -0.01 6.42
C GLY A 264 8.15 -0.76 5.09
N LEU A 265 9.14 -0.54 4.19
CA LEU A 265 9.11 -1.18 2.87
C LEU A 265 10.51 -1.26 2.24
N PRO A 266 11.11 -2.45 2.08
CA PRO A 266 12.35 -2.64 1.35
C PRO A 266 12.23 -2.21 -0.11
N GLU A 267 13.33 -1.72 -0.70
CA GLU A 267 13.37 -1.19 -2.07
C GLU A 267 12.77 -2.13 -3.13
N LYS A 268 13.01 -3.44 -2.98
CA LYS A 268 12.46 -4.47 -3.88
C LYS A 268 10.93 -4.48 -3.97
N TYR A 269 10.23 -3.89 -3.01
CA TYR A 269 8.77 -3.85 -2.93
C TYR A 269 8.15 -2.52 -3.39
N HIS A 270 8.96 -1.47 -3.60
CA HIS A 270 8.46 -0.17 -4.00
C HIS A 270 7.60 -0.24 -5.27
N GLY A 271 6.38 0.28 -5.22
CA GLY A 271 5.42 0.26 -6.32
C GLY A 271 4.84 -1.12 -6.67
N ARG A 272 5.12 -2.17 -5.92
CA ARG A 272 4.53 -3.51 -6.11
C ARG A 272 3.29 -3.68 -5.25
N THR A 273 2.40 -4.61 -5.62
CA THR A 273 1.05 -4.72 -5.01
C THR A 273 0.65 -6.17 -4.69
N SER A 274 1.60 -7.08 -4.50
CA SER A 274 1.30 -8.46 -4.10
C SER A 274 0.78 -8.52 -2.66
N GLY A 275 0.15 -9.64 -2.29
CA GLY A 275 -0.26 -9.90 -0.91
C GLY A 275 0.92 -9.87 0.07
N ARG A 276 2.12 -10.34 -0.35
CA ARG A 276 3.35 -10.28 0.45
C ARG A 276 3.78 -8.84 0.70
N VAL A 277 3.78 -8.00 -0.34
CA VAL A 277 4.11 -6.58 -0.22
C VAL A 277 3.14 -5.87 0.71
N ARG A 278 1.82 -6.12 0.56
CA ARG A 278 0.81 -5.58 1.47
C ARG A 278 1.05 -6.04 2.91
N SER A 279 1.33 -7.32 3.13
CA SER A 279 1.60 -7.84 4.48
C SER A 279 2.81 -7.17 5.12
N PHE A 280 3.91 -7.04 4.36
CA PHE A 280 5.10 -6.37 4.85
C PHE A 280 4.83 -4.90 5.19
N ALA A 281 4.16 -4.17 4.30
CA ALA A 281 3.86 -2.76 4.51
C ALA A 281 2.96 -2.49 5.72
N LEU A 282 2.10 -3.46 6.10
CA LEU A 282 1.18 -3.35 7.24
C LEU A 282 1.77 -3.82 8.57
N TYR A 283 2.65 -4.83 8.54
CA TYR A 283 3.08 -5.53 9.76
C TYR A 283 4.60 -5.59 9.93
N GLY A 284 5.37 -5.19 8.90
CA GLY A 284 6.79 -5.47 8.82
C GLY A 284 7.05 -6.96 8.60
N ASP A 285 8.30 -7.36 8.83
CA ASP A 285 8.70 -8.77 8.84
C ASP A 285 9.10 -9.15 10.28
N THR A 286 8.86 -10.40 10.65
CA THR A 286 9.16 -10.90 12.00
C THR A 286 10.01 -12.16 11.93
N THR A 287 10.84 -12.38 12.95
CA THR A 287 11.68 -13.59 13.06
C THR A 287 10.85 -14.84 13.38
N GLY A 288 9.59 -14.67 13.80
CA GLY A 288 8.74 -15.73 14.33
C GLY A 288 8.90 -15.93 15.83
N GLU A 289 9.81 -15.20 16.46
CA GLU A 289 10.03 -15.20 17.91
C GLU A 289 9.20 -14.11 18.58
N THR A 290 9.01 -14.22 19.90
CA THR A 290 8.41 -13.20 20.75
C THR A 290 9.41 -12.73 21.79
N ASP A 291 9.39 -11.43 22.11
CA ASP A 291 10.21 -10.86 23.17
C ASP A 291 9.65 -11.17 24.58
N GLU A 292 10.33 -10.72 25.60
CA GLU A 292 9.94 -10.90 27.02
C GLU A 292 8.58 -10.29 27.37
N PHE A 293 8.06 -9.37 26.54
CA PHE A 293 6.74 -8.75 26.69
C PHE A 293 5.67 -9.48 25.86
N GLY A 294 6.02 -10.59 25.17
CA GLY A 294 5.10 -11.33 24.30
C GLY A 294 4.86 -10.65 22.95
N LEU A 295 5.66 -9.66 22.57
CA LEU A 295 5.56 -8.97 21.28
C LEU A 295 6.44 -9.65 20.22
N PRO A 296 6.00 -9.67 18.94
CA PRO A 296 6.80 -10.26 17.86
C PRO A 296 8.14 -9.54 17.68
N VAL A 297 9.24 -10.29 17.64
CA VAL A 297 10.56 -9.79 17.31
C VAL A 297 10.60 -9.46 15.81
N ARG A 298 10.98 -8.23 15.47
CA ARG A 298 10.98 -7.71 14.09
C ARG A 298 12.37 -7.78 13.49
N TYR A 299 12.42 -8.04 12.18
CA TYR A 299 13.66 -7.87 11.44
C TYR A 299 14.02 -6.38 11.33
N PRO A 300 15.28 -6.01 11.55
CA PRO A 300 15.74 -4.63 11.49
C PRO A 300 15.98 -4.19 10.03
N TRP A 301 14.95 -4.29 9.19
CA TRP A 301 15.03 -4.04 7.74
C TRP A 301 15.63 -2.66 7.39
N ALA A 302 15.41 -1.67 8.25
CA ALA A 302 15.90 -0.30 8.05
C ALA A 302 17.45 -0.21 8.15
N GLU A 303 18.08 -1.07 8.97
CA GLU A 303 19.54 -1.16 9.06
C GLU A 303 20.17 -1.66 7.76
N GLU A 304 19.45 -2.51 7.03
CA GLU A 304 19.88 -3.08 5.76
C GLU A 304 19.46 -2.24 4.55
N TYR A 305 18.61 -1.23 4.74
CA TYR A 305 18.12 -0.43 3.63
C TYR A 305 19.25 0.37 2.97
N ARG A 306 19.35 0.30 1.64
CA ARG A 306 20.35 1.03 0.82
C ARG A 306 19.72 1.69 -0.40
N GLY A 307 18.38 1.78 -0.43
CA GLY A 307 17.64 2.41 -1.51
C GLY A 307 17.86 3.93 -1.58
N ARG A 308 17.61 4.50 -2.74
CA ARG A 308 17.72 5.95 -2.97
C ARG A 308 16.51 6.72 -2.43
N ALA A 309 15.33 6.11 -2.47
CA ALA A 309 14.11 6.72 -1.97
C ALA A 309 14.18 6.86 -0.44
N ALA A 310 13.69 7.96 0.08
CA ALA A 310 13.36 8.06 1.50
C ALA A 310 12.13 7.19 1.78
N VAL A 311 12.18 6.34 2.80
CA VAL A 311 11.03 5.54 3.25
C VAL A 311 10.57 6.07 4.60
N VAL A 312 9.35 6.62 4.64
CA VAL A 312 8.74 7.19 5.85
C VAL A 312 7.62 6.27 6.32
N TYR A 313 7.64 5.90 7.58
CA TYR A 313 6.76 4.88 8.15
C TYR A 313 6.49 5.11 9.64
N GLY A 314 5.63 4.29 10.25
CA GLY A 314 5.25 4.31 11.66
C GLY A 314 5.29 2.92 12.31
N HIS A 315 4.21 2.54 13.00
CA HIS A 315 3.93 1.18 13.49
C HIS A 315 4.73 0.71 14.71
N THR A 316 5.99 1.06 14.81
CA THR A 316 6.84 0.61 15.93
C THR A 316 7.26 1.84 16.73
N PRO A 317 6.69 2.05 17.92
CA PRO A 317 6.97 3.24 18.69
C PRO A 317 8.45 3.39 19.03
N THR A 318 9.01 4.57 18.75
CA THR A 318 10.37 4.97 19.08
C THR A 318 10.35 6.23 19.94
N PRO A 319 11.27 6.43 20.88
CA PRO A 319 11.27 7.64 21.71
C PRO A 319 11.54 8.91 20.91
N ARG A 320 12.20 8.81 19.76
CA ARG A 320 12.52 9.89 18.83
C ARG A 320 12.44 9.45 17.39
N ALA A 321 11.92 10.32 16.54
CA ALA A 321 12.07 10.16 15.09
C ALA A 321 13.53 10.49 14.70
N GLY A 322 14.17 9.58 13.98
CA GLY A 322 15.56 9.73 13.54
C GLY A 322 15.81 9.01 12.23
N TRP A 323 16.61 9.62 11.37
CA TRP A 323 17.00 9.00 10.10
C TRP A 323 17.96 7.84 10.32
N LEU A 324 17.62 6.69 9.78
CA LEU A 324 18.50 5.52 9.73
C LEU A 324 18.60 5.09 8.26
N ASN A 325 19.77 5.25 7.67
CA ASN A 325 19.95 5.14 6.21
C ASN A 325 18.93 6.03 5.50
N ASN A 326 18.26 5.84 4.50
CA ASN A 326 17.18 6.68 3.97
C ASN A 326 15.80 6.27 4.51
N THR A 327 15.70 5.88 5.79
CA THR A 327 14.41 5.52 6.40
C THR A 327 14.14 6.37 7.63
N LEU A 328 12.86 6.64 7.92
CA LEU A 328 12.42 7.44 9.05
C LEU A 328 11.14 6.87 9.65
N CYS A 329 11.19 6.45 10.90
CA CYS A 329 10.00 6.08 11.67
C CYS A 329 9.42 7.34 12.32
N LEU A 330 8.13 7.62 12.10
CA LEU A 330 7.40 8.75 12.68
C LEU A 330 6.49 8.35 13.86
N ASP A 331 6.37 7.06 14.17
CA ASP A 331 5.66 6.64 15.38
C ASP A 331 6.51 6.96 16.59
N THR A 332 6.22 8.10 17.21
CA THR A 332 6.86 8.56 18.45
C THR A 332 5.97 8.37 19.67
N GLY A 333 5.02 7.44 19.58
CA GLY A 333 4.23 6.93 20.67
C GLY A 333 3.23 7.93 21.25
N CYS A 334 2.56 8.73 20.42
CA CYS A 334 1.59 9.73 20.87
C CYS A 334 0.60 9.17 21.88
N THR A 335 -0.09 8.08 21.54
CA THR A 335 -1.08 7.46 22.42
C THR A 335 -0.51 6.92 23.74
N PHE A 336 0.81 6.70 23.81
CA PHE A 336 1.56 6.23 24.98
C PHE A 336 2.20 7.37 25.81
N GLY A 337 1.80 8.61 25.57
CA GLY A 337 2.35 9.78 26.27
C GLY A 337 3.65 10.36 25.66
N GLY A 338 4.01 9.88 24.47
CA GLY A 338 5.12 10.44 23.68
C GLY A 338 4.70 11.69 22.89
N LYS A 339 4.91 11.67 21.59
CA LYS A 339 4.61 12.80 20.68
C LYS A 339 3.88 12.32 19.44
N LEU A 340 3.12 13.22 18.82
CA LEU A 340 2.68 13.09 17.44
C LEU A 340 3.66 13.85 16.55
N THR A 341 4.32 13.15 15.64
CA THR A 341 5.41 13.71 14.83
C THR A 341 5.06 13.68 13.35
N ALA A 342 5.41 14.75 12.65
CA ALA A 342 5.34 14.85 11.20
C ALA A 342 6.70 15.19 10.58
N LEU A 343 6.89 14.79 9.33
CA LEU A 343 8.02 15.15 8.48
C LEU A 343 7.54 16.10 7.39
N ARG A 344 8.15 17.28 7.28
CA ARG A 344 8.06 18.15 6.11
C ARG A 344 8.98 17.65 5.00
N TRP A 345 8.44 17.43 3.85
CA TRP A 345 9.15 16.99 2.66
C TRP A 345 8.98 17.99 1.51
N PRO A 346 10.02 18.42 0.80
CA PRO A 346 11.40 17.85 0.78
C PRO A 346 12.37 18.42 1.83
N GLU A 347 11.94 19.33 2.70
CA GLU A 347 12.78 20.07 3.65
C GLU A 347 13.46 19.14 4.68
N ARG A 348 12.92 17.96 4.92
CA ARG A 348 13.33 16.99 5.94
C ARG A 348 13.28 17.54 7.37
N GLU A 349 12.41 18.51 7.61
CA GLU A 349 12.15 19.10 8.90
C GLU A 349 11.16 18.24 9.70
N LEU A 350 11.43 18.01 10.98
CA LEU A 350 10.50 17.34 11.88
C LEU A 350 9.73 18.37 12.69
N VAL A 351 8.41 18.19 12.74
CA VAL A 351 7.49 18.99 13.58
C VAL A 351 6.77 18.02 14.48
N ASP A 352 6.73 18.29 15.78
CA ASP A 352 6.07 17.42 16.74
C ASP A 352 5.17 18.18 17.72
N VAL A 353 4.23 17.46 18.33
CA VAL A 353 3.35 17.92 19.41
C VAL A 353 3.41 16.87 20.52
N PRO A 354 3.68 17.24 21.77
CA PRO A 354 3.61 16.30 22.87
C PRO A 354 2.18 15.82 23.07
N ALA A 355 2.02 14.56 23.45
CA ALA A 355 0.73 14.04 23.88
C ALA A 355 0.23 14.79 25.12
N GLU A 356 -1.08 15.02 25.22
CA GLU A 356 -1.68 15.66 26.41
C GLU A 356 -1.51 14.79 27.68
N ARG A 357 -1.49 13.47 27.50
CA ARG A 357 -1.28 12.48 28.56
C ARG A 357 -1.02 11.09 27.95
N VAL A 358 -0.78 10.11 28.80
CA VAL A 358 -0.85 8.69 28.43
C VAL A 358 -2.32 8.34 28.23
N TRP A 359 -2.70 8.04 26.98
CA TRP A 359 -4.05 7.63 26.61
C TRP A 359 -4.24 6.11 26.74
N TYR A 360 -3.18 5.36 26.49
CA TYR A 360 -3.16 3.90 26.53
C TYR A 360 -1.83 3.42 27.09
N GLU A 361 -1.88 2.51 28.08
CA GLU A 361 -0.67 1.96 28.68
C GLU A 361 0.05 1.04 27.69
N PRO A 362 1.33 1.26 27.39
CA PRO A 362 2.07 0.42 26.47
C PRO A 362 2.41 -0.93 27.11
N THR A 363 2.30 -2.02 26.34
CA THR A 363 2.73 -3.36 26.78
C THR A 363 4.23 -3.40 27.10
N LYS A 364 5.02 -2.63 26.32
CA LYS A 364 6.47 -2.44 26.53
C LYS A 364 6.71 -0.95 26.78
N PRO A 365 7.41 -0.59 27.87
CA PRO A 365 7.76 0.81 28.13
C PRO A 365 8.45 1.44 26.91
N LEU A 366 8.05 2.65 26.55
CA LEU A 366 8.86 3.45 25.61
C LEU A 366 10.23 3.60 26.26
N ALA A 367 11.30 3.17 25.58
CA ALA A 367 12.65 3.25 26.12
C ALA A 367 12.91 4.71 26.53
N ALA A 368 13.33 4.92 27.80
CA ALA A 368 13.71 6.23 28.26
C ALA A 368 14.84 6.77 27.38
N GLU A 369 14.83 8.06 27.08
CA GLU A 369 15.93 8.71 26.35
C GLU A 369 17.26 8.39 27.03
N ALA A 370 18.18 7.75 26.32
CA ALA A 370 19.55 7.66 26.80
C ALA A 370 20.10 9.10 26.93
N PRO A 371 20.61 9.51 28.09
CA PRO A 371 21.11 10.86 28.28
C PRO A 371 22.31 11.12 27.33
N GLY A 372 22.11 11.99 26.34
CA GLY A 372 23.16 12.71 25.64
C GLY A 372 24.08 11.93 24.73
N GLY A 373 23.59 11.60 23.53
CA GLY A 373 24.45 11.43 22.35
C GLY A 373 24.55 12.76 21.62
N ALA A 374 25.71 13.39 21.65
CA ALA A 374 25.96 14.70 21.05
C ALA A 374 25.70 14.73 19.56
N ASP A 375 25.11 15.84 19.09
CA ASP A 375 25.03 16.34 17.73
C ASP A 375 26.17 15.82 16.82
N GLY A 376 25.83 14.89 15.94
CA GLY A 376 26.62 14.62 14.75
C GLY A 376 26.08 15.46 13.60
N ARG A 377 26.60 16.67 13.43
CA ARG A 377 26.47 17.44 12.19
C ARG A 377 27.29 16.82 11.06
N PRO A 378 26.95 17.11 9.84
CA PRO A 378 27.13 16.33 8.61
C PRO A 378 28.57 16.11 8.18
#